data_50f7feb0b96a96b66aa3509ee08aa7b2
#
_entry.id   50f7feb0b96a96b66aa3509ee08aa7b2
#
_cell.length_a   1.000
_cell.length_b   1.000
_cell.length_c   1.000
_cell.angle_alpha   90.00
_cell.angle_beta   90.00
_cell.angle_gamma   90.00
#
_symmetry.space_group_name_H-M   'P 1'
#
loop_
_entity.id
_entity.type
_entity.pdbx_description
1 polymer ?
#
loop_
_entity_poly.entity_id
_entity_poly.type
_entity_poly.pdbx_seq_one_letter_code
_entity_poly.pdbx_strand_id
1 'polypeptide(L)'
;LPNSTIEGYTRVRGGWNEGEAYTVYFYAETDTPAESFGTWKGNTLMPNINEQFDSGEKTGAYLSYSTSENQKINVRVGISYISCGKAKENLKQITTWDFNKVHTQAVSEWNNILDKIEVAGNEEDKIKLYTALYHCYLQPVDKTGENPKWISTEPNFDDFYAIWDTFRATHPLFTLLTPSVQSNMIRSLIDIYRNEGYMPDARSGNDNGRVQG
;
A
#
# COMPACT_ATOMS: atom_id res chain seq x y z
N LEU A 1 -17.47 -5.60 16.68
CA LEU A 1 -17.80 -6.93 17.26
C LEU A 1 -16.52 -7.45 17.91
N PRO A 2 -16.54 -7.90 19.19
CA PRO A 2 -15.31 -8.19 19.93
C PRO A 2 -14.44 -9.30 19.32
N ASN A 3 -14.95 -10.17 18.49
CA ASN A 3 -14.22 -11.29 17.91
C ASN A 3 -14.13 -11.23 16.37
N SER A 4 -14.06 -10.04 15.80
CA SER A 4 -14.05 -9.87 14.34
C SER A 4 -12.88 -9.04 13.84
N THR A 5 -11.95 -8.69 14.73
CA THR A 5 -10.87 -7.78 14.38
C THR A 5 -9.51 -8.29 14.84
N ILE A 6 -8.50 -8.04 14.03
CA ILE A 6 -7.09 -8.20 14.38
C ILE A 6 -6.36 -6.93 13.97
N GLU A 7 -5.50 -6.42 14.84
CA GLU A 7 -4.59 -5.35 14.51
C GLU A 7 -3.16 -5.70 14.93
N GLY A 8 -2.20 -5.08 14.30
CA GLY A 8 -0.82 -5.31 14.63
C GLY A 8 0.13 -4.53 13.73
N TYR A 9 1.41 -4.80 13.90
CA TYR A 9 2.45 -4.19 13.09
C TYR A 9 3.62 -5.14 12.87
N THR A 10 4.36 -4.85 11.82
CA THR A 10 5.65 -5.48 11.55
C THR A 10 6.69 -4.44 11.19
N ARG A 11 7.92 -4.64 11.63
CA ARG A 11 9.05 -3.81 11.23
C ARG A 11 9.77 -4.51 10.08
N VAL A 12 9.84 -3.81 8.96
CA VAL A 12 10.45 -4.30 7.72
C VAL A 12 11.77 -3.58 7.49
N ARG A 13 12.78 -4.31 7.10
CA ARG A 13 14.05 -3.77 6.63
C ARG A 13 14.54 -4.60 5.46
N GLY A 14 15.16 -3.95 4.52
CA GLY A 14 15.73 -4.59 3.34
C GLY A 14 15.08 -4.10 2.05
N GLY A 15 15.37 -4.76 0.98
CA GLY A 15 15.04 -4.34 -0.37
C GLY A 15 16.25 -3.72 -1.06
N TRP A 16 16.02 -3.15 -2.23
CA TRP A 16 17.07 -2.62 -3.10
C TRP A 16 17.84 -1.44 -2.49
N ASN A 17 17.19 -0.68 -1.63
CA ASN A 17 17.74 0.57 -1.12
C ASN A 17 18.58 0.41 0.14
N GLU A 18 18.63 -0.76 0.77
CA GLU A 18 19.27 -0.97 2.08
C GLU A 18 18.93 0.13 3.11
N GLY A 19 17.75 0.75 2.95
CA GLY A 19 17.30 1.88 3.75
C GLY A 19 17.05 1.54 5.21
N GLU A 20 16.62 2.52 5.97
CA GLU A 20 16.23 2.34 7.37
C GLU A 20 15.01 1.41 7.48
N ALA A 21 14.93 0.71 8.61
CA ALA A 21 13.77 -0.11 8.89
C ALA A 21 12.53 0.78 9.10
N TYR A 22 11.42 0.44 8.49
CA TYR A 22 10.14 1.10 8.65
C TYR A 22 9.09 0.14 9.19
N THR A 23 8.05 0.70 9.80
CA THR A 23 6.96 -0.09 10.39
C THR A 23 5.73 -0.03 9.50
N VAL A 24 5.12 -1.18 9.27
CA VAL A 24 3.81 -1.29 8.63
C VAL A 24 2.81 -1.74 9.68
N TYR A 25 1.80 -0.95 9.89
CA TYR A 25 0.66 -1.24 10.76
C TYR A 25 -0.50 -1.75 9.92
N PHE A 26 -1.30 -2.63 10.49
CA PHE A 26 -2.52 -3.10 9.85
C PHE A 26 -3.68 -3.15 10.84
N TYR A 27 -4.87 -3.03 10.29
CA TYR A 27 -6.13 -3.31 10.97
C TYR A 27 -7.00 -4.14 10.03
N ALA A 28 -7.41 -5.30 10.49
CA ALA A 28 -8.25 -6.23 9.74
C ALA A 28 -9.56 -6.48 10.47
N GLU A 29 -10.64 -6.59 9.72
CA GLU A 29 -11.94 -6.99 10.27
C GLU A 29 -12.64 -7.97 9.33
N THR A 30 -13.51 -8.80 9.91
CA THR A 30 -14.29 -9.79 9.19
C THR A 30 -15.79 -9.47 9.28
N ASP A 31 -16.56 -9.83 8.27
CA ASP A 31 -18.02 -9.67 8.25
C ASP A 31 -18.77 -10.66 9.16
N THR A 32 -18.07 -11.69 9.60
CA THR A 32 -18.60 -12.77 10.44
C THR A 32 -17.86 -12.79 11.78
N PRO A 33 -18.55 -12.86 12.93
CA PRO A 33 -17.90 -13.02 14.22
C PRO A 33 -17.17 -14.35 14.30
N ALA A 34 -15.95 -14.34 14.82
CA ALA A 34 -15.20 -15.56 15.09
C ALA A 34 -15.79 -16.30 16.31
N GLU A 35 -15.76 -17.63 16.26
CA GLU A 35 -16.17 -18.49 17.37
C GLU A 35 -15.12 -18.47 18.48
N SER A 36 -13.85 -18.46 18.11
CA SER A 36 -12.73 -18.34 19.04
C SER A 36 -11.60 -17.54 18.47
N PHE A 37 -10.71 -17.11 19.33
CA PHE A 37 -9.52 -16.33 18.96
C PHE A 37 -8.33 -16.73 19.83
N GLY A 38 -7.16 -16.29 19.44
CA GLY A 38 -5.94 -16.40 20.21
C GLY A 38 -4.76 -15.84 19.49
N THR A 39 -3.60 -16.05 20.09
CA THR A 39 -2.31 -15.69 19.53
C THR A 39 -1.44 -16.93 19.35
N TRP A 40 -0.33 -16.76 18.68
CA TRP A 40 0.69 -17.80 18.56
C TRP A 40 2.09 -17.20 18.62
N LYS A 41 3.04 -18.03 19.09
CA LYS A 41 4.45 -17.69 19.14
C LYS A 41 5.27 -18.92 18.76
N GLY A 42 6.13 -18.78 17.76
CA GLY A 42 6.80 -19.92 17.17
C GLY A 42 5.78 -20.96 16.68
N ASN A 43 5.83 -22.14 17.26
CA ASN A 43 4.88 -23.23 16.96
C ASN A 43 3.80 -23.42 18.06
N THR A 44 3.72 -22.51 19.03
CA THR A 44 2.82 -22.65 20.17
C THR A 44 1.58 -21.78 19.99
N LEU A 45 0.39 -22.39 20.01
CA LEU A 45 -0.89 -21.69 20.06
C LEU A 45 -1.23 -21.29 21.48
N MET A 46 -1.77 -20.11 21.66
CA MET A 46 -2.21 -19.54 22.94
C MET A 46 -3.67 -19.09 22.82
N PRO A 47 -4.63 -20.01 23.06
CA PRO A 47 -6.05 -19.70 22.99
C PRO A 47 -6.47 -18.64 24.01
N ASN A 48 -7.42 -17.80 23.63
CA ASN A 48 -7.99 -16.71 24.45
C ASN A 48 -6.98 -15.65 24.92
N ILE A 49 -5.77 -15.64 24.37
CA ILE A 49 -4.82 -14.55 24.55
C ILE A 49 -5.06 -13.53 23.44
N ASN A 50 -5.27 -12.28 23.81
CA ASN A 50 -5.64 -11.20 22.90
C ASN A 50 -4.48 -10.29 22.50
N GLU A 51 -3.29 -10.52 23.05
CA GLU A 51 -2.12 -9.71 22.76
C GLU A 51 -0.86 -10.58 22.75
N GLN A 52 0.02 -10.33 21.80
CA GLN A 52 1.31 -11.01 21.70
C GLN A 52 2.37 -10.07 21.16
N PHE A 53 3.52 -10.05 21.81
CA PHE A 53 4.69 -9.27 21.38
C PHE A 53 5.81 -10.19 20.87
N ASP A 54 6.56 -9.63 19.91
CA ASP A 54 7.80 -10.25 19.47
C ASP A 54 8.82 -10.34 20.61
N SER A 55 9.39 -11.52 20.77
CA SER A 55 10.46 -11.80 21.72
C SER A 55 11.56 -12.67 21.07
N GLY A 56 11.85 -12.40 19.78
CA GLY A 56 12.84 -13.13 19.01
C GLY A 56 12.28 -14.32 18.22
N GLU A 57 10.98 -14.62 18.34
CA GLU A 57 10.28 -15.62 17.55
C GLU A 57 9.11 -14.98 16.78
N LYS A 58 8.76 -15.55 15.65
CA LYS A 58 7.58 -15.09 14.90
C LYS A 58 6.34 -15.20 15.77
N THR A 59 5.51 -14.17 15.75
CA THR A 59 4.25 -14.07 16.49
C THR A 59 3.11 -13.71 15.56
N GLY A 60 1.90 -13.97 16.00
CA GLY A 60 0.69 -13.56 15.30
C GLY A 60 -0.58 -13.82 16.08
N ALA A 61 -1.70 -13.47 15.47
CA ALA A 61 -3.02 -13.72 16.01
C ALA A 61 -3.84 -14.56 15.03
N TYR A 62 -4.88 -15.20 15.54
CA TYR A 62 -5.81 -15.98 14.73
C TYR A 62 -7.25 -15.80 15.20
N LEU A 63 -8.17 -15.98 14.26
CA LEU A 63 -9.60 -16.09 14.48
C LEU A 63 -10.04 -17.45 13.92
N SER A 64 -10.91 -18.17 14.64
CA SER A 64 -11.43 -19.46 14.22
C SER A 64 -12.93 -19.38 13.97
N TYR A 65 -13.38 -20.11 12.97
CA TYR A 65 -14.77 -20.11 12.52
C TYR A 65 -15.25 -21.53 12.31
N SER A 66 -16.48 -21.85 12.75
CA SER A 66 -17.19 -23.03 12.28
C SER A 66 -17.97 -22.66 11.03
N THR A 67 -17.63 -23.30 9.91
CA THR A 67 -18.21 -22.98 8.61
C THR A 67 -18.94 -24.17 8.01
N SER A 68 -19.99 -23.88 7.25
CA SER A 68 -20.61 -24.84 6.34
C SER A 68 -19.88 -24.89 5.00
N GLU A 69 -20.18 -25.90 4.20
CA GLU A 69 -19.63 -26.04 2.86
C GLU A 69 -19.93 -24.79 2.01
N ASN A 70 -18.91 -24.26 1.33
CA ASN A 70 -18.98 -23.05 0.49
C ASN A 70 -19.36 -21.75 1.23
N GLN A 71 -19.39 -21.70 2.54
CA GLN A 71 -19.57 -20.46 3.29
C GLN A 71 -18.39 -19.51 3.02
N LYS A 72 -18.72 -18.26 2.75
CA LYS A 72 -17.72 -17.20 2.53
C LYS A 72 -17.63 -16.32 3.77
N ILE A 73 -16.40 -16.00 4.15
CA ILE A 73 -16.10 -14.99 5.15
C ILE A 73 -15.29 -13.90 4.44
N ASN A 74 -15.83 -12.68 4.43
CA ASN A 74 -15.12 -11.56 3.83
C ASN A 74 -14.21 -10.90 4.87
N VAL A 75 -13.03 -10.52 4.43
CA VAL A 75 -12.03 -9.81 5.24
C VAL A 75 -11.71 -8.48 4.58
N ARG A 76 -11.69 -7.40 5.35
CA ARG A 76 -11.18 -6.08 4.93
C ARG A 76 -9.93 -5.77 5.73
N VAL A 77 -8.94 -5.18 5.07
CA VAL A 77 -7.67 -4.83 5.71
C VAL A 77 -7.31 -3.39 5.34
N GLY A 78 -7.03 -2.57 6.34
CA GLY A 78 -6.38 -1.28 6.18
C GLY A 78 -4.93 -1.38 6.61
N ILE A 79 -4.05 -0.65 5.95
CA ILE A 79 -2.64 -0.52 6.32
C ILE A 79 -2.28 0.94 6.57
N SER A 80 -1.23 1.18 7.35
CA SER A 80 -0.68 2.50 7.59
C SER A 80 0.81 2.40 7.94
N TYR A 81 1.56 3.47 7.66
CA TYR A 81 2.94 3.63 8.12
C TYR A 81 3.04 4.41 9.44
N ILE A 82 1.90 4.83 10.02
CA ILE A 82 1.82 5.69 11.20
C ILE A 82 1.37 4.93 12.44
N SER A 83 0.22 4.24 12.39
CA SER A 83 -0.35 3.53 13.53
C SER A 83 -1.48 2.56 13.15
N CYS A 84 -1.82 1.61 14.05
CA CYS A 84 -3.02 0.77 13.90
C CYS A 84 -4.30 1.62 13.84
N GLY A 85 -4.39 2.70 14.63
CA GLY A 85 -5.51 3.64 14.57
C GLY A 85 -5.68 4.28 13.18
N LYS A 86 -4.58 4.67 12.55
CA LYS A 86 -4.58 5.20 11.18
C LYS A 86 -4.92 4.12 10.15
N ALA A 87 -4.43 2.90 10.32
CA ALA A 87 -4.81 1.76 9.48
C ALA A 87 -6.33 1.49 9.54
N LYS A 88 -6.92 1.59 10.74
CA LYS A 88 -8.37 1.51 10.94
C LYS A 88 -9.14 2.63 10.23
N GLU A 89 -8.60 3.86 10.24
CA GLU A 89 -9.20 4.97 9.47
C GLU A 89 -9.14 4.72 7.96
N ASN A 90 -8.00 4.27 7.47
CA ASN A 90 -7.81 3.96 6.05
C ASN A 90 -8.75 2.85 5.58
N LEU A 91 -9.03 1.86 6.44
CA LEU A 91 -10.00 0.80 6.15
C LEU A 91 -11.40 1.34 5.83
N LYS A 92 -11.80 2.49 6.38
CA LYS A 92 -13.12 3.11 6.11
C LYS A 92 -13.32 3.50 4.65
N GLN A 93 -12.25 3.56 3.84
CA GLN A 93 -12.36 3.77 2.40
C GLN A 93 -13.09 2.60 1.71
N ILE A 94 -13.01 1.39 2.27
CA ILE A 94 -13.78 0.24 1.80
C ILE A 94 -15.14 0.28 2.51
N THR A 95 -16.15 0.86 1.86
CA THR A 95 -17.46 1.12 2.47
C THR A 95 -18.44 -0.06 2.41
N THR A 96 -18.07 -1.16 1.75
CA THR A 96 -18.94 -2.31 1.52
C THR A 96 -18.22 -3.63 1.77
N TRP A 97 -18.98 -4.66 2.13
CA TRP A 97 -18.52 -6.05 2.21
C TRP A 97 -18.70 -6.82 0.88
N ASP A 98 -19.33 -6.19 -0.12
CA ASP A 98 -19.50 -6.77 -1.45
C ASP A 98 -18.19 -6.67 -2.26
N PHE A 99 -17.48 -7.79 -2.33
CA PHE A 99 -16.22 -7.89 -3.09
C PHE A 99 -16.39 -7.45 -4.56
N ASN A 100 -17.51 -7.81 -5.20
CA ASN A 100 -17.70 -7.47 -6.61
C ASN A 100 -17.85 -5.96 -6.82
N LYS A 101 -18.45 -5.24 -5.87
CA LYS A 101 -18.49 -3.78 -5.93
C LYS A 101 -17.12 -3.16 -5.80
N VAL A 102 -16.31 -3.63 -4.85
CA VAL A 102 -14.92 -3.15 -4.68
C VAL A 102 -14.09 -3.45 -5.92
N HIS A 103 -14.21 -4.65 -6.49
CA HIS A 103 -13.52 -5.03 -7.72
C HIS A 103 -13.94 -4.14 -8.90
N THR A 104 -15.25 -3.92 -9.09
CA THR A 104 -15.76 -3.06 -10.17
C THR A 104 -15.27 -1.62 -10.03
N GLN A 105 -15.21 -1.10 -8.81
CA GLN A 105 -14.64 0.22 -8.54
C GLN A 105 -13.16 0.27 -8.92
N ALA A 106 -12.36 -0.70 -8.52
CA ALA A 106 -10.94 -0.76 -8.88
C ALA A 106 -10.72 -0.82 -10.40
N VAL A 107 -11.53 -1.61 -11.12
CA VAL A 107 -11.51 -1.66 -12.59
C VAL A 107 -11.83 -0.28 -13.19
N SER A 108 -12.85 0.40 -12.65
CA SER A 108 -13.22 1.74 -13.12
C SER A 108 -12.09 2.76 -12.91
N GLU A 109 -11.44 2.73 -11.75
CA GLU A 109 -10.31 3.64 -11.46
C GLU A 109 -9.13 3.42 -12.42
N TRP A 110 -8.80 2.17 -12.72
CA TRP A 110 -7.77 1.86 -13.70
C TRP A 110 -8.17 2.29 -15.11
N ASN A 111 -9.40 2.06 -15.53
CA ASN A 111 -9.87 2.48 -16.84
C ASN A 111 -9.86 4.00 -17.00
N ASN A 112 -10.15 4.77 -15.94
CA ASN A 112 -10.05 6.24 -15.96
C ASN A 112 -8.63 6.74 -16.32
N ILE A 113 -7.62 5.94 -16.06
CA ILE A 113 -6.23 6.25 -16.42
C ILE A 113 -5.89 5.70 -17.81
N LEU A 114 -6.17 4.42 -18.05
CA LEU A 114 -5.78 3.73 -19.28
C LEU A 114 -6.50 4.25 -20.50
N ASP A 115 -7.77 4.59 -20.38
CA ASP A 115 -8.61 5.12 -21.47
C ASP A 115 -8.20 6.54 -21.93
N LYS A 116 -7.22 7.18 -21.27
CA LYS A 116 -6.64 8.44 -21.74
C LYS A 116 -5.86 8.30 -23.06
N ILE A 117 -5.48 7.06 -23.41
CA ILE A 117 -4.85 6.73 -24.68
C ILE A 117 -5.76 5.73 -25.39
N GLU A 118 -6.28 6.13 -26.54
CA GLU A 118 -7.03 5.26 -27.43
C GLU A 118 -6.19 4.95 -28.67
N VAL A 119 -6.02 3.66 -28.99
CA VAL A 119 -5.22 3.23 -30.14
C VAL A 119 -5.98 2.24 -31.01
N ALA A 120 -5.81 2.37 -32.31
CA ALA A 120 -6.20 1.37 -33.28
C ALA A 120 -5.03 0.41 -33.55
N GLY A 121 -5.30 -0.87 -33.65
CA GLY A 121 -4.26 -1.88 -33.91
C GLY A 121 -4.77 -3.29 -33.63
N ASN A 122 -3.90 -4.27 -33.81
CA ASN A 122 -4.20 -5.65 -33.42
C ASN A 122 -4.23 -5.80 -31.88
N GLU A 123 -4.85 -6.87 -31.42
CA GLU A 123 -5.08 -7.08 -29.98
C GLU A 123 -3.77 -7.28 -29.21
N GLU A 124 -2.80 -7.97 -29.79
CA GLU A 124 -1.51 -8.23 -29.16
C GLU A 124 -0.74 -6.93 -28.86
N ASP A 125 -0.72 -5.99 -29.80
CA ASP A 125 -0.05 -4.70 -29.61
C ASP A 125 -0.79 -3.81 -28.61
N LYS A 126 -2.12 -3.86 -28.59
CA LYS A 126 -2.93 -3.19 -27.55
C LYS A 126 -2.62 -3.71 -26.16
N ILE A 127 -2.57 -5.04 -25.97
CA ILE A 127 -2.22 -5.66 -24.70
C ILE A 127 -0.83 -5.20 -24.25
N LYS A 128 0.15 -5.19 -25.14
CA LYS A 128 1.52 -4.70 -24.82
C LYS A 128 1.51 -3.24 -24.37
N LEU A 129 0.82 -2.38 -25.10
CA LEU A 129 0.74 -0.95 -24.79
C LEU A 129 0.08 -0.69 -23.44
N TYR A 130 -1.12 -1.23 -23.23
CA TYR A 130 -1.85 -0.99 -21.99
C TYR A 130 -1.19 -1.64 -20.77
N THR A 131 -0.53 -2.80 -20.95
CA THR A 131 0.29 -3.40 -19.89
C THR A 131 1.49 -2.51 -19.54
N ALA A 132 2.18 -1.96 -20.53
CA ALA A 132 3.28 -1.02 -20.29
C ALA A 132 2.79 0.27 -19.61
N LEU A 133 1.67 0.82 -20.05
CA LEU A 133 1.05 2.00 -19.42
C LEU A 133 0.66 1.70 -17.96
N TYR A 134 0.03 0.56 -17.69
CA TYR A 134 -0.28 0.11 -16.33
C TYR A 134 0.98 0.05 -15.46
N HIS A 135 2.07 -0.54 -15.95
CA HIS A 135 3.33 -0.61 -15.20
C HIS A 135 3.91 0.78 -14.90
N CYS A 136 3.77 1.76 -15.78
CA CYS A 136 4.21 3.14 -15.50
C CYS A 136 3.49 3.74 -14.28
N TYR A 137 2.22 3.40 -14.06
CA TYR A 137 1.41 3.93 -12.96
C TYR A 137 1.48 3.12 -11.65
N LEU A 138 2.26 2.05 -11.58
CA LEU A 138 2.43 1.30 -10.33
C LEU A 138 3.27 2.07 -9.31
N GLN A 139 4.19 2.90 -9.76
CA GLN A 139 5.09 3.69 -8.92
C GLN A 139 5.35 5.06 -9.56
N PRO A 140 5.59 6.11 -8.77
CA PRO A 140 5.56 6.13 -7.29
C PRO A 140 4.14 6.02 -6.73
N VAL A 141 4.05 5.55 -5.50
CA VAL A 141 2.78 5.39 -4.77
C VAL A 141 2.42 6.66 -4.03
N ASP A 142 1.19 7.14 -4.18
CA ASP A 142 0.66 8.23 -3.36
C ASP A 142 0.40 7.72 -1.92
N LYS A 143 1.22 8.18 -1.00
CA LYS A 143 1.15 7.92 0.45
C LYS A 143 0.83 9.19 1.22
N THR A 144 0.10 10.12 0.63
CA THR A 144 -0.27 11.38 1.28
C THR A 144 -1.00 11.11 2.60
N GLY A 145 -0.51 11.73 3.69
CA GLY A 145 -1.00 11.51 5.03
C GLY A 145 -0.44 10.25 5.73
N GLU A 146 0.53 9.56 5.12
CA GLU A 146 1.16 8.35 5.64
C GLU A 146 2.69 8.51 5.87
N ASN A 147 3.18 9.74 5.95
CA ASN A 147 4.58 10.01 6.23
C ASN A 147 4.88 9.89 7.74
N PRO A 148 5.70 8.91 8.18
CA PRO A 148 6.04 8.74 9.59
C PRO A 148 7.18 9.64 10.07
N LYS A 149 7.90 10.34 9.16
CA LYS A 149 9.13 11.08 9.48
C LYS A 149 8.89 12.53 9.86
N TRP A 150 7.94 13.20 9.19
CA TRP A 150 7.57 14.59 9.48
C TRP A 150 6.11 14.88 9.14
N ILE A 151 5.57 15.92 9.75
CA ILE A 151 4.22 16.40 9.46
C ILE A 151 4.31 17.39 8.31
N SER A 152 3.51 17.19 7.28
CA SER A 152 3.41 18.07 6.13
C SER A 152 1.97 18.10 5.59
N THR A 153 1.60 19.23 4.98
CA THR A 153 0.37 19.37 4.17
C THR A 153 0.62 19.15 2.68
N GLU A 154 1.88 18.93 2.30
CA GLU A 154 2.24 18.61 0.92
C GLU A 154 1.88 17.15 0.59
N PRO A 155 1.69 16.83 -0.70
CA PRO A 155 1.57 15.44 -1.12
C PRO A 155 2.79 14.62 -0.69
N ASN A 156 2.61 13.36 -0.39
CA ASN A 156 3.69 12.43 -0.07
C ASN A 156 3.67 11.25 -1.03
N PHE A 157 4.59 11.24 -1.97
CA PHE A 157 4.82 10.11 -2.86
C PHE A 157 6.06 9.34 -2.41
N ASP A 158 6.00 8.02 -2.50
CA ASP A 158 7.07 7.13 -2.12
C ASP A 158 7.18 5.97 -3.12
N ASP A 159 8.19 5.12 -2.96
CA ASP A 159 8.47 4.01 -3.88
C ASP A 159 8.72 4.50 -5.31
N PHE A 160 9.57 5.54 -5.44
CA PHE A 160 9.99 6.01 -6.75
C PHE A 160 10.88 4.98 -7.44
N TYR A 161 10.59 4.67 -8.69
CA TYR A 161 11.60 4.14 -9.60
C TYR A 161 12.76 5.13 -9.70
N ALA A 162 13.97 4.64 -9.99
CA ALA A 162 15.12 5.52 -10.18
C ALA A 162 14.79 6.64 -11.18
N ILE A 163 14.89 7.88 -10.72
CA ILE A 163 14.45 9.06 -11.49
C ILE A 163 15.35 9.29 -12.70
N TRP A 164 16.62 8.91 -12.61
CA TRP A 164 17.55 8.99 -13.73
C TRP A 164 17.17 8.07 -14.91
N ASP A 165 16.34 7.06 -14.67
CA ASP A 165 15.70 6.26 -15.72
C ASP A 165 14.38 6.88 -16.18
N THR A 166 13.51 7.21 -15.23
CA THR A 166 12.10 7.57 -15.51
C THR A 166 11.93 8.99 -16.03
N PHE A 167 12.91 9.88 -15.85
CA PHE A 167 12.83 11.26 -16.34
C PHE A 167 12.71 11.36 -17.86
N ARG A 168 13.20 10.35 -18.60
CA ARG A 168 13.26 10.36 -20.06
C ARG A 168 11.90 10.16 -20.73
N ALA A 169 11.05 9.33 -20.14
CA ALA A 169 9.78 8.95 -20.75
C ALA A 169 8.60 8.95 -19.77
N THR A 170 8.73 8.31 -18.61
CA THR A 170 7.60 8.12 -17.67
C THR A 170 7.09 9.46 -17.12
N HIS A 171 7.98 10.33 -16.63
CA HIS A 171 7.57 11.65 -16.12
C HIS A 171 7.03 12.59 -17.21
N PRO A 172 7.62 12.66 -18.42
CA PRO A 172 6.99 13.34 -19.56
C PRO A 172 5.61 12.77 -19.91
N LEU A 173 5.42 11.44 -19.88
CA LEU A 173 4.13 10.82 -20.10
C LEU A 173 3.10 11.26 -19.05
N PHE A 174 3.45 11.28 -17.77
CA PHE A 174 2.59 11.78 -16.70
C PHE A 174 2.25 13.26 -16.88
N THR A 175 3.17 14.05 -17.36
CA THR A 175 2.92 15.47 -17.66
C THR A 175 1.84 15.64 -18.74
N LEU A 176 1.79 14.74 -19.71
CA LEU A 176 0.77 14.75 -20.76
C LEU A 176 -0.58 14.19 -20.28
N LEU A 177 -0.58 13.06 -19.61
CA LEU A 177 -1.79 12.31 -19.29
C LEU A 177 -2.42 12.70 -17.95
N THR A 178 -1.56 12.98 -16.96
CA THR A 178 -1.96 13.25 -15.55
C THR A 178 -1.15 14.40 -14.95
N PRO A 179 -1.22 15.62 -15.50
CA PRO A 179 -0.36 16.74 -15.10
C PRO A 179 -0.50 17.12 -13.61
N SER A 180 -1.68 16.95 -13.02
CA SER A 180 -1.90 17.19 -11.58
C SER A 180 -1.14 16.18 -10.71
N VAL A 181 -1.13 14.91 -11.10
CA VAL A 181 -0.37 13.86 -10.39
C VAL A 181 1.12 14.13 -10.49
N GLN A 182 1.61 14.47 -11.68
CA GLN A 182 3.02 14.84 -11.89
C GLN A 182 3.42 16.07 -11.05
N SER A 183 2.56 17.09 -10.97
CA SER A 183 2.78 18.24 -10.09
C SER A 183 2.89 17.85 -8.62
N ASN A 184 2.03 16.96 -8.15
CA ASN A 184 2.06 16.46 -6.78
C ASN A 184 3.32 15.64 -6.50
N MET A 185 3.79 14.84 -7.44
CA MET A 185 5.08 14.12 -7.32
C MET A 185 6.25 15.10 -7.14
N ILE A 186 6.29 16.17 -7.94
CA ILE A 186 7.34 17.21 -7.83
C ILE A 186 7.24 17.91 -6.46
N ARG A 187 6.05 18.28 -6.01
CA ARG A 187 5.85 18.90 -4.69
C ARG A 187 6.32 17.99 -3.57
N SER A 188 6.05 16.68 -3.67
CA SER A 188 6.52 15.67 -2.73
C SER A 188 8.06 15.62 -2.69
N LEU A 189 8.72 15.61 -3.83
CA LEU A 189 10.19 15.62 -3.90
C LEU A 189 10.78 16.90 -3.28
N ILE A 190 10.15 18.06 -3.50
CA ILE A 190 10.56 19.33 -2.87
C ILE A 190 10.38 19.27 -1.35
N ASP A 191 9.28 18.68 -0.87
CA ASP A 191 9.03 18.53 0.57
C ASP A 191 10.05 17.58 1.22
N ILE A 192 10.39 16.49 0.57
CA ILE A 192 11.47 15.59 0.99
C ILE A 192 12.80 16.35 1.09
N TYR A 193 13.16 17.12 0.05
CA TYR A 193 14.38 17.93 0.08
C TYR A 193 14.41 18.91 1.25
N ARG A 194 13.29 19.59 1.52
CA ARG A 194 13.20 20.58 2.62
C ARG A 194 13.38 19.95 4.00
N ASN A 195 12.95 18.70 4.18
CA ASN A 195 13.00 18.00 5.47
C ASN A 195 14.26 17.13 5.65
N GLU A 196 14.79 16.55 4.58
CA GLU A 196 15.95 15.66 4.64
C GLU A 196 17.23 16.28 4.08
N GLY A 197 17.14 17.47 3.45
CA GLY A 197 18.28 18.20 2.90
C GLY A 197 18.86 17.58 1.62
N TYR A 198 18.21 16.58 1.06
CA TYR A 198 18.67 15.82 -0.10
C TYR A 198 17.51 15.51 -1.05
N MET A 199 17.75 15.66 -2.37
CA MET A 199 16.81 15.25 -3.40
C MET A 199 17.09 13.78 -3.75
N PRO A 200 16.16 12.86 -3.51
CA PRO A 200 16.40 11.45 -3.81
C PRO A 200 16.39 11.19 -5.31
N ASP A 201 17.24 10.28 -5.77
CA ASP A 201 17.14 9.67 -7.08
C ASP A 201 16.13 8.50 -7.05
N ALA A 202 16.16 7.72 -5.99
CA ALA A 202 15.18 6.67 -5.71
C ALA A 202 14.77 6.75 -4.24
N ARG A 203 13.51 6.38 -3.96
CA ARG A 203 12.97 6.38 -2.59
C ARG A 203 12.06 5.19 -2.41
N SER A 204 12.19 4.51 -1.28
CA SER A 204 11.35 3.37 -0.92
C SER A 204 11.28 3.21 0.60
N GLY A 205 10.08 2.85 1.10
CA GLY A 205 9.87 2.65 2.53
C GLY A 205 10.06 3.91 3.36
N ASN A 206 9.71 5.08 2.82
CA ASN A 206 9.89 6.40 3.43
C ASN A 206 11.37 6.78 3.67
N ASP A 207 12.28 6.20 2.93
CA ASP A 207 13.71 6.51 3.03
C ASP A 207 14.32 6.74 1.66
N ASN A 208 15.29 7.66 1.62
CA ASN A 208 16.02 7.96 0.40
C ASN A 208 16.99 6.82 0.10
N GLY A 209 16.81 6.22 -1.06
CA GLY A 209 17.70 5.18 -1.55
C GLY A 209 19.10 5.68 -1.80
N ARG A 210 20.07 4.78 -1.67
CA ARG A 210 21.47 5.02 -2.01
C ARG A 210 21.79 4.64 -3.45
N VAL A 211 20.81 4.67 -4.31
CA VAL A 211 21.02 4.41 -5.74
C VAL A 211 21.74 5.59 -6.32
N GLN A 212 22.83 5.33 -7.00
CA GLN A 212 23.62 6.38 -7.66
C GLN A 212 22.92 6.80 -8.96
N GLY A 213 22.61 8.07 -9.06
CA GLY A 213 22.21 8.74 -10.29
C GLY A 213 23.40 9.49 -10.87
#